data_ad0efd3d3dbc480568260f0f88277ae9
#
_entry.id   ad0efd3d3dbc480568260f0f88277ae9
#
_cell.length_a   1.000
_cell.length_b   1.000
_cell.length_c   1.000
_cell.angle_alpha   90.00
_cell.angle_beta   90.00
_cell.angle_gamma   90.00
#
_symmetry.space_group_name_H-M   'P 1'
#
loop_
_entity.id
_entity.type
_entity.pdbx_description
1 polymer ?
#
loop_
_entity_poly.entity_id
_entity_poly.type
_entity_poly.pdbx_seq_one_letter_code
_entity_poly.pdbx_strand_id
1 'polypeptide(L)'
;MNSLGRHILVEFYGGSEEILGDAARLEKLVVKAAKDAGATVLNSTFHQFSPVGTSGVVVIQESHLAVHTWPEFQYAAVDLFTCGTSIDPWDSFESLRKGLESTYASPLEMLRGQFGLLPKVEYDGEFEDEAASITPAYKRNVWFTEWGQDSGLSLRHRGDKLVDHKSPFQKVEVYDTYKYGKMLTLDGLIMTTEKDEYVYHEMIAHPAMQAHKQAKRILIIGGGDGGVARELLRYDHVEEVVIAEVDEVVIKTAREHFPKIASSFAHPKATL
;
A
#
# COMPACT_ATOMS: atom_id res chain seq x y z
N MET A 1 -1.00 2.66 23.86
CA MET A 1 -1.55 2.45 22.51
C MET A 1 -1.99 3.80 21.96
N ASN A 2 -1.69 4.11 20.69
CA ASN A 2 -2.05 5.42 20.10
C ASN A 2 -3.29 5.32 19.18
N SER A 3 -4.12 4.31 19.39
CA SER A 3 -5.32 4.03 18.58
C SER A 3 -6.39 3.33 19.42
N LEU A 4 -7.64 3.39 18.98
CA LEU A 4 -8.78 2.70 19.63
C LEU A 4 -8.70 1.19 19.45
N GLY A 5 -8.15 0.73 18.32
CA GLY A 5 -8.06 -0.71 18.06
C GLY A 5 -6.94 -1.09 17.11
N ARG A 6 -6.67 -2.40 17.10
CA ARG A 6 -5.72 -3.09 16.24
C ARG A 6 -6.50 -4.03 15.33
N HIS A 7 -6.21 -4.01 14.03
CA HIS A 7 -6.83 -4.86 13.04
C HIS A 7 -5.76 -5.61 12.26
N ILE A 8 -5.70 -6.92 12.42
CA ILE A 8 -4.82 -7.77 11.63
C ILE A 8 -5.66 -8.42 10.54
N LEU A 9 -5.31 -8.16 9.28
CA LEU A 9 -5.80 -8.86 8.11
C LEU A 9 -4.80 -9.96 7.78
N VAL A 10 -5.25 -11.21 7.66
CA VAL A 10 -4.34 -12.34 7.45
C VAL A 10 -4.80 -13.16 6.27
N GLU A 11 -3.86 -13.44 5.40
CA GLU A 11 -3.99 -14.43 4.34
C GLU A 11 -3.26 -15.71 4.78
N PHE A 12 -3.98 -16.82 4.96
CA PHE A 12 -3.42 -18.14 5.26
C PHE A 12 -3.42 -19.02 4.03
N TYR A 13 -2.29 -19.64 3.73
CA TYR A 13 -2.09 -20.50 2.57
C TYR A 13 -1.62 -21.91 2.99
N GLY A 14 -1.96 -22.92 2.17
CA GLY A 14 -1.59 -24.32 2.41
C GLY A 14 -2.22 -24.88 3.66
N GLY A 15 -3.43 -24.40 4.01
CA GLY A 15 -4.22 -24.94 5.13
C GLY A 15 -4.88 -26.26 4.80
N SER A 16 -5.25 -27.02 5.83
CA SER A 16 -5.92 -28.31 5.69
C SER A 16 -7.31 -28.17 5.05
N GLU A 17 -7.53 -28.77 3.87
CA GLU A 17 -8.82 -28.76 3.16
C GLU A 17 -9.95 -29.28 4.04
N GLU A 18 -9.69 -30.32 4.85
CA GLU A 18 -10.65 -30.91 5.77
C GLU A 18 -11.11 -29.93 6.85
N ILE A 19 -10.18 -29.11 7.38
CA ILE A 19 -10.51 -28.10 8.40
C ILE A 19 -11.22 -26.92 7.76
N LEU A 20 -10.72 -26.44 6.63
CA LEU A 20 -11.28 -25.30 5.91
C LEU A 20 -12.67 -25.57 5.34
N GLY A 21 -12.98 -26.83 5.04
CA GLY A 21 -14.25 -27.30 4.49
C GLY A 21 -15.30 -27.67 5.52
N ASP A 22 -15.01 -27.64 6.82
CA ASP A 22 -15.93 -28.03 7.89
C ASP A 22 -16.25 -26.84 8.82
N ALA A 23 -17.45 -26.28 8.67
CA ALA A 23 -17.88 -25.11 9.44
C ALA A 23 -17.85 -25.36 10.96
N ALA A 24 -18.19 -26.58 11.43
CA ALA A 24 -18.23 -26.88 12.85
C ALA A 24 -16.82 -27.01 13.47
N ARG A 25 -15.86 -27.52 12.70
CA ARG A 25 -14.45 -27.55 13.11
C ARG A 25 -13.85 -26.16 13.09
N LEU A 26 -14.11 -25.41 12.03
CA LEU A 26 -13.61 -24.03 11.87
C LEU A 26 -14.14 -23.13 12.97
N GLU A 27 -15.44 -23.22 13.32
CA GLU A 27 -16.03 -22.47 14.43
C GLU A 27 -15.30 -22.75 15.75
N LYS A 28 -15.10 -24.02 16.09
CA LYS A 28 -14.37 -24.41 17.31
C LYS A 28 -12.94 -23.83 17.32
N LEU A 29 -12.29 -23.84 16.17
CA LEU A 29 -10.92 -23.32 16.03
C LEU A 29 -10.87 -21.81 16.22
N VAL A 30 -11.75 -21.04 15.57
CA VAL A 30 -11.77 -19.58 15.67
C VAL A 30 -12.20 -19.14 17.08
N VAL A 31 -13.18 -19.81 17.69
CA VAL A 31 -13.58 -19.57 19.09
C VAL A 31 -12.41 -19.88 20.03
N LYS A 32 -11.67 -20.97 19.80
CA LYS A 32 -10.49 -21.29 20.59
C LYS A 32 -9.42 -20.20 20.45
N ALA A 33 -9.14 -19.74 19.23
CA ALA A 33 -8.15 -18.70 18.95
C ALA A 33 -8.49 -17.38 19.66
N ALA A 34 -9.78 -16.99 19.70
CA ALA A 34 -10.23 -15.85 20.48
C ALA A 34 -9.94 -16.02 21.97
N LYS A 35 -10.25 -17.19 22.53
CA LYS A 35 -10.01 -17.49 23.96
C LYS A 35 -8.53 -17.58 24.31
N ASP A 36 -7.71 -18.12 23.42
CA ASP A 36 -6.24 -18.22 23.61
C ASP A 36 -5.61 -16.81 23.74
N ALA A 37 -6.16 -15.81 23.04
CA ALA A 37 -5.75 -14.41 23.18
C ALA A 37 -6.36 -13.71 24.41
N GLY A 38 -7.15 -14.40 25.22
CA GLY A 38 -7.83 -13.84 26.38
C GLY A 38 -9.13 -13.10 26.11
N ALA A 39 -9.68 -13.21 24.89
CA ALA A 39 -10.90 -12.51 24.51
C ALA A 39 -12.16 -13.10 25.16
N THR A 40 -13.13 -12.24 25.45
CA THR A 40 -14.45 -12.63 25.96
C THR A 40 -15.40 -12.89 24.80
N VAL A 41 -15.62 -14.16 24.47
CA VAL A 41 -16.53 -14.58 23.38
C VAL A 41 -17.98 -14.34 23.78
N LEU A 42 -18.72 -13.57 22.96
CA LEU A 42 -20.14 -13.26 23.15
C LEU A 42 -21.03 -14.16 22.30
N ASN A 43 -20.68 -14.36 21.03
CA ASN A 43 -21.45 -15.15 20.08
C ASN A 43 -20.56 -15.63 18.93
N SER A 44 -21.01 -16.67 18.20
CA SER A 44 -20.41 -17.10 16.95
C SER A 44 -21.49 -17.50 15.94
N THR A 45 -21.23 -17.26 14.67
CA THR A 45 -22.09 -17.65 13.55
C THR A 45 -21.25 -18.07 12.39
N PHE A 46 -21.51 -19.31 11.89
CA PHE A 46 -20.79 -19.89 10.77
C PHE A 46 -21.77 -20.41 9.74
N HIS A 47 -21.45 -20.24 8.48
CA HIS A 47 -22.22 -20.70 7.34
C HIS A 47 -21.37 -21.55 6.41
N GLN A 48 -21.86 -22.76 6.12
CA GLN A 48 -21.25 -23.67 5.14
C GLN A 48 -21.84 -23.40 3.76
N PHE A 49 -21.00 -23.10 2.79
CA PHE A 49 -21.42 -22.93 1.40
C PHE A 49 -21.46 -24.27 0.65
N SER A 50 -22.30 -24.32 -0.38
CA SER A 50 -22.33 -25.45 -1.32
C SER A 50 -21.74 -25.00 -2.66
N PRO A 51 -20.83 -25.77 -3.28
CA PRO A 51 -20.38 -27.12 -2.88
C PRO A 51 -19.34 -27.11 -1.75
N VAL A 52 -18.57 -26.02 -1.55
CA VAL A 52 -17.49 -25.93 -0.55
C VAL A 52 -17.31 -24.52 -0.02
N GLY A 53 -16.56 -24.39 1.08
CA GLY A 53 -16.21 -23.12 1.68
C GLY A 53 -17.06 -22.76 2.89
N THR A 54 -16.51 -21.96 3.76
CA THR A 54 -17.15 -21.50 5.01
C THR A 54 -16.90 -20.03 5.21
N SER A 55 -17.91 -19.31 5.68
CA SER A 55 -17.76 -17.96 6.25
C SER A 55 -18.25 -17.96 7.69
N GLY A 56 -17.52 -17.30 8.58
CA GLY A 56 -17.92 -17.22 9.96
C GLY A 56 -17.41 -15.97 10.66
N VAL A 57 -18.09 -15.64 11.75
CA VAL A 57 -17.69 -14.55 12.63
C VAL A 57 -17.85 -14.98 14.08
N VAL A 58 -16.87 -14.65 14.90
CA VAL A 58 -16.90 -14.74 16.35
C VAL A 58 -16.94 -13.33 16.90
N VAL A 59 -18.04 -12.97 17.55
CA VAL A 59 -18.21 -11.68 18.21
C VAL A 59 -17.59 -11.81 19.61
N ILE A 60 -16.68 -10.93 19.90
CA ILE A 60 -16.04 -10.81 21.20
C ILE A 60 -16.36 -9.45 21.84
N GLN A 61 -16.25 -9.33 23.15
CA GLN A 61 -16.47 -8.07 23.84
C GLN A 61 -15.55 -6.96 23.29
N GLU A 62 -14.37 -7.33 22.88
CA GLU A 62 -13.32 -6.46 22.37
C GLU A 62 -13.46 -6.14 20.87
N SER A 63 -14.33 -6.77 20.11
CA SER A 63 -14.80 -6.57 18.73
C SER A 63 -15.18 -7.87 18.01
N HIS A 64 -14.34 -8.41 17.09
CA HIS A 64 -14.66 -9.64 16.36
C HIS A 64 -13.43 -10.32 15.72
N LEU A 65 -13.60 -11.62 15.43
CA LEU A 65 -12.78 -12.38 14.50
C LEU A 65 -13.68 -12.88 13.37
N ALA A 66 -13.31 -12.64 12.11
CA ALA A 66 -14.03 -13.15 10.96
C ALA A 66 -13.12 -14.04 10.10
N VAL A 67 -13.71 -15.04 9.43
CA VAL A 67 -13.00 -15.97 8.57
C VAL A 67 -13.82 -16.31 7.33
N HIS A 68 -13.12 -16.38 6.20
CA HIS A 68 -13.63 -16.88 4.93
C HIS A 68 -12.68 -17.93 4.38
N THR A 69 -13.20 -19.06 3.89
CA THR A 69 -12.35 -20.16 3.44
C THR A 69 -12.68 -20.60 2.02
N TRP A 70 -11.62 -21.01 1.32
CA TRP A 70 -11.65 -21.66 0.00
C TRP A 70 -10.84 -22.94 0.10
N PRO A 71 -11.45 -24.07 0.55
CA PRO A 71 -10.76 -25.34 0.73
C PRO A 71 -10.04 -25.83 -0.52
N GLU A 72 -10.66 -25.62 -1.70
CA GLU A 72 -10.13 -25.98 -3.01
C GLU A 72 -8.82 -25.27 -3.38
N PHE A 73 -8.53 -24.15 -2.73
CA PHE A 73 -7.27 -23.40 -2.86
C PHE A 73 -6.39 -23.50 -1.62
N GLN A 74 -6.81 -24.31 -0.62
CA GLN A 74 -6.12 -24.40 0.68
C GLN A 74 -5.89 -23.04 1.32
N TYR A 75 -6.88 -22.13 1.17
CA TYR A 75 -6.76 -20.72 1.50
C TYR A 75 -7.86 -20.27 2.45
N ALA A 76 -7.46 -19.38 3.39
CA ALA A 76 -8.40 -18.66 4.25
C ALA A 76 -7.98 -17.18 4.41
N ALA A 77 -8.97 -16.28 4.30
CA ALA A 77 -8.86 -14.88 4.67
C ALA A 77 -9.43 -14.67 6.08
N VAL A 78 -8.69 -14.01 6.95
CA VAL A 78 -9.08 -13.81 8.35
C VAL A 78 -8.90 -12.36 8.77
N ASP A 79 -9.92 -11.82 9.45
CA ASP A 79 -9.92 -10.51 10.08
C ASP A 79 -9.90 -10.67 11.60
N LEU A 80 -8.86 -10.13 12.25
CA LEU A 80 -8.71 -10.10 13.70
C LEU A 80 -8.78 -8.65 14.16
N PHE A 81 -9.95 -8.17 14.54
CA PHE A 81 -10.12 -6.82 15.02
C PHE A 81 -10.36 -6.80 16.54
N THR A 82 -9.51 -6.05 17.26
CA THR A 82 -9.58 -5.92 18.71
C THR A 82 -9.49 -4.46 19.12
N CYS A 83 -10.31 -4.07 20.10
CA CYS A 83 -10.28 -2.74 20.72
C CYS A 83 -9.66 -2.84 22.12
N GLY A 84 -9.04 -1.74 22.58
CA GLY A 84 -8.39 -1.69 23.88
C GLY A 84 -7.02 -2.38 23.92
N THR A 85 -6.55 -2.65 25.14
CA THR A 85 -5.20 -3.20 25.40
C THR A 85 -5.24 -4.51 26.19
N SER A 86 -6.45 -5.06 26.42
CA SER A 86 -6.67 -6.24 27.28
C SER A 86 -6.22 -7.54 26.62
N ILE A 87 -6.21 -7.57 25.29
CA ILE A 87 -5.83 -8.75 24.51
C ILE A 87 -4.81 -8.41 23.42
N ASP A 88 -3.99 -9.39 23.03
CA ASP A 88 -3.11 -9.28 21.87
C ASP A 88 -3.66 -10.12 20.69
N PRO A 89 -4.10 -9.49 19.58
CA PRO A 89 -4.60 -10.24 18.43
C PRO A 89 -3.58 -11.18 17.78
N TRP A 90 -2.28 -10.97 18.04
CA TRP A 90 -1.22 -11.88 17.56
C TRP A 90 -1.27 -13.26 18.21
N ASP A 91 -1.81 -13.39 19.43
CA ASP A 91 -2.02 -14.70 20.04
C ASP A 91 -3.12 -15.49 19.30
N SER A 92 -4.20 -14.79 18.88
CA SER A 92 -5.22 -15.38 17.99
C SER A 92 -4.62 -15.81 16.64
N PHE A 93 -3.77 -14.96 16.03
CA PHE A 93 -3.06 -15.29 14.79
C PHE A 93 -2.26 -16.59 14.91
N GLU A 94 -1.43 -16.72 15.95
CA GLU A 94 -0.62 -17.92 16.16
C GLU A 94 -1.46 -19.16 16.44
N SER A 95 -2.56 -19.04 17.16
CA SER A 95 -3.50 -20.15 17.40
C SER A 95 -4.14 -20.60 16.10
N LEU A 96 -4.59 -19.65 15.25
CA LEU A 96 -5.18 -19.96 13.94
C LEU A 96 -4.16 -20.59 12.98
N ARG A 97 -2.95 -20.02 12.89
CA ARG A 97 -1.89 -20.54 12.01
C ARG A 97 -1.61 -22.02 12.28
N LYS A 98 -1.50 -22.37 13.56
CA LYS A 98 -1.29 -23.78 13.98
C LYS A 98 -2.52 -24.63 13.74
N GLY A 99 -3.69 -24.11 14.07
CA GLY A 99 -4.96 -24.85 14.00
C GLY A 99 -5.46 -25.09 12.58
N LEU A 100 -5.17 -24.18 11.65
CA LEU A 100 -5.45 -24.36 10.21
C LEU A 100 -4.41 -25.20 9.50
N GLU A 101 -3.31 -25.58 10.19
CA GLU A 101 -2.17 -26.28 9.62
C GLU A 101 -1.53 -25.52 8.45
N SER A 102 -1.62 -24.17 8.48
CA SER A 102 -1.15 -23.33 7.39
C SER A 102 0.37 -23.35 7.25
N THR A 103 0.84 -23.54 6.01
CA THR A 103 2.26 -23.60 5.67
C THR A 103 2.86 -22.22 5.49
N TYR A 104 2.03 -21.22 5.10
CA TYR A 104 2.43 -19.83 4.92
C TYR A 104 1.31 -18.87 5.34
N ALA A 105 1.66 -17.74 5.92
CA ALA A 105 0.72 -16.69 6.26
C ALA A 105 1.30 -15.31 5.95
N SER A 106 0.43 -14.40 5.46
CA SER A 106 0.77 -13.01 5.17
C SER A 106 -0.10 -12.08 6.02
N PRO A 107 0.33 -11.68 7.22
CA PRO A 107 -0.40 -10.75 8.06
C PRO A 107 -0.08 -9.29 7.74
N LEU A 108 -1.11 -8.44 7.81
CA LEU A 108 -1.01 -6.98 7.75
C LEU A 108 -1.70 -6.38 8.98
N GLU A 109 -0.97 -5.66 9.82
CA GLU A 109 -1.57 -4.97 10.97
C GLU A 109 -1.87 -3.50 10.64
N MET A 110 -3.09 -3.06 10.96
CA MET A 110 -3.52 -1.67 10.88
C MET A 110 -4.00 -1.14 12.24
N LEU A 111 -3.57 0.06 12.59
CA LEU A 111 -4.08 0.79 13.75
C LEU A 111 -5.33 1.58 13.34
N ARG A 112 -6.47 1.32 14.01
CA ARG A 112 -7.75 1.96 13.70
C ARG A 112 -8.15 2.94 14.81
N GLY A 113 -8.74 4.08 14.40
CA GLY A 113 -9.10 5.14 15.35
C GLY A 113 -7.86 5.75 16.02
N GLN A 114 -6.90 6.24 15.21
CA GLN A 114 -5.68 6.88 15.75
C GLN A 114 -6.04 8.12 16.52
N PHE A 115 -5.64 8.22 17.78
CA PHE A 115 -6.01 9.32 18.69
C PHE A 115 -5.63 10.72 18.17
N GLY A 116 -4.53 10.84 17.43
CA GLY A 116 -4.14 12.11 16.82
C GLY A 116 -5.05 12.60 15.67
N LEU A 117 -6.02 11.77 15.23
CA LEU A 117 -6.99 12.07 14.17
C LEU A 117 -8.44 12.14 14.70
N LEU A 118 -8.65 11.77 15.98
CA LEU A 118 -9.96 11.83 16.60
C LEU A 118 -10.17 13.21 17.22
N PRO A 119 -11.39 13.75 17.18
CA PRO A 119 -11.71 14.95 17.96
C PRO A 119 -11.46 14.64 19.44
N LYS A 120 -10.86 15.59 20.17
CA LYS A 120 -10.74 15.47 21.61
C LYS A 120 -12.16 15.52 22.21
N VAL A 121 -12.62 14.39 22.72
CA VAL A 121 -13.84 14.33 23.50
C VAL A 121 -13.43 14.57 24.96
N GLU A 122 -13.63 15.76 25.47
CA GLU A 122 -13.58 16.01 26.91
C GLU A 122 -14.89 15.50 27.54
N TYR A 123 -14.77 14.47 28.35
CA TYR A 123 -15.89 13.82 29.05
C TYR A 123 -16.23 14.60 30.30
N ASP A 124 -16.57 15.88 30.20
CA ASP A 124 -17.08 16.70 31.31
C ASP A 124 -18.32 17.51 30.90
N GLY A 125 -19.34 16.82 30.40
CA GLY A 125 -20.75 17.22 30.51
C GLY A 125 -21.21 18.54 29.90
N GLU A 126 -20.35 19.37 29.32
CA GLU A 126 -20.71 20.59 28.60
C GLU A 126 -20.08 20.57 27.21
N PHE A 127 -20.93 20.38 26.21
CA PHE A 127 -20.54 20.55 24.81
C PHE A 127 -20.48 22.06 24.53
N GLU A 128 -19.32 22.68 24.62
CA GLU A 128 -19.09 23.95 23.94
C GLU A 128 -18.87 23.69 22.45
N ASP A 129 -19.81 24.18 21.67
CA ASP A 129 -19.77 24.23 20.19
C ASP A 129 -18.65 25.18 19.71
N GLU A 130 -17.40 24.80 19.83
CA GLU A 130 -16.38 25.21 18.90
C GLU A 130 -16.09 24.03 17.96
N ALA A 131 -17.04 23.78 17.07
CA ALA A 131 -16.78 23.07 15.83
C ALA A 131 -15.77 23.89 15.04
N ALA A 132 -14.48 23.73 15.37
CA ALA A 132 -13.44 23.93 14.35
C ALA A 132 -13.94 23.17 13.15
N SER A 133 -14.22 23.85 12.05
CA SER A 133 -14.72 23.29 10.80
C SER A 133 -13.71 22.24 10.33
N ILE A 134 -13.81 21.04 10.85
CA ILE A 134 -13.20 19.88 10.25
C ILE A 134 -14.03 19.67 8.99
N THR A 135 -13.61 20.35 7.93
CA THR A 135 -13.99 19.90 6.59
C THR A 135 -13.63 18.41 6.59
N PRO A 136 -14.62 17.49 6.50
CA PRO A 136 -14.28 16.08 6.46
C PRO A 136 -13.57 15.84 5.14
N ALA A 137 -12.25 16.02 5.14
CA ALA A 137 -11.44 15.48 4.11
C ALA A 137 -11.57 13.96 4.29
N TYR A 138 -12.48 13.34 3.53
CA TYR A 138 -12.54 11.90 3.40
C TYR A 138 -11.18 11.42 2.90
N LYS A 139 -10.24 11.23 3.82
CA LYS A 139 -8.95 10.63 3.52
C LYS A 139 -9.23 9.16 3.30
N ARG A 140 -9.43 8.78 2.04
CA ARG A 140 -9.50 7.37 1.68
C ARG A 140 -8.23 6.70 2.19
N ASN A 141 -8.38 5.61 2.93
CA ASN A 141 -7.24 4.83 3.41
C ASN A 141 -6.89 3.76 2.37
N VAL A 142 -6.45 4.22 1.21
CA VAL A 142 -6.08 3.37 0.08
C VAL A 142 -4.56 3.34 -0.03
N TRP A 143 -4.01 2.15 -0.19
CA TRP A 143 -2.58 1.92 -0.26
C TRP A 143 -2.20 1.37 -1.63
N PHE A 144 -1.21 1.96 -2.24
CA PHE A 144 -0.42 1.33 -3.28
C PHE A 144 0.68 0.55 -2.59
N THR A 145 0.91 -0.69 -3.00
CA THR A 145 2.02 -1.52 -2.51
C THR A 145 2.87 -1.96 -3.69
N GLU A 146 4.14 -1.59 -3.64
CA GLU A 146 5.16 -2.13 -4.51
C GLU A 146 5.68 -3.43 -3.91
N TRP A 147 5.58 -4.52 -4.65
CA TRP A 147 5.98 -5.85 -4.20
C TRP A 147 7.36 -6.23 -4.74
N GLY A 148 8.33 -6.44 -3.84
CA GLY A 148 9.58 -7.12 -4.14
C GLY A 148 9.54 -8.59 -3.69
N GLN A 149 10.61 -9.34 -3.98
CA GLN A 149 10.70 -10.76 -3.55
C GLN A 149 10.70 -10.91 -2.03
N ASP A 150 11.40 -10.01 -1.33
CA ASP A 150 11.63 -10.11 0.12
C ASP A 150 11.09 -8.91 0.91
N SER A 151 10.52 -7.92 0.23
CA SER A 151 10.04 -6.69 0.86
C SER A 151 8.99 -5.99 0.01
N GLY A 152 8.19 -5.15 0.64
CA GLY A 152 7.23 -4.29 -0.03
C GLY A 152 7.28 -2.87 0.53
N LEU A 153 7.12 -1.87 -0.34
CA LEU A 153 6.93 -0.48 0.05
C LEU A 153 5.46 -0.09 -0.15
N SER A 154 4.79 0.35 0.91
CA SER A 154 3.41 0.80 0.80
C SER A 154 3.29 2.30 1.00
N LEU A 155 2.65 2.98 0.06
CA LEU A 155 2.37 4.41 0.10
C LEU A 155 0.86 4.66 0.07
N ARG A 156 0.37 5.46 1.01
CA ARG A 156 -1.04 5.84 1.04
C ARG A 156 -1.32 6.94 0.03
N HIS A 157 -2.38 6.76 -0.76
CA HIS A 157 -2.82 7.72 -1.78
C HIS A 157 -4.26 8.20 -1.56
N ARG A 158 -4.69 9.22 -2.33
CA ARG A 158 -5.97 9.92 -2.11
C ARG A 158 -7.19 9.24 -2.72
N GLY A 159 -7.01 8.09 -3.36
CA GLY A 159 -8.10 7.29 -3.93
C GLY A 159 -7.87 6.94 -5.38
N ASP A 160 -8.65 7.52 -6.29
CA ASP A 160 -8.61 7.15 -7.70
C ASP A 160 -7.25 7.47 -8.32
N LYS A 161 -6.83 6.66 -9.28
CA LYS A 161 -5.62 6.90 -10.06
C LYS A 161 -5.85 8.11 -10.97
N LEU A 162 -4.85 8.97 -11.09
CA LEU A 162 -4.87 10.08 -12.03
C LEU A 162 -4.65 9.58 -13.47
N VAL A 163 -3.86 8.52 -13.63
CA VAL A 163 -3.63 7.79 -14.88
C VAL A 163 -3.68 6.30 -14.59
N ASP A 164 -4.36 5.54 -15.44
CA ASP A 164 -4.35 4.07 -15.48
C ASP A 164 -4.37 3.65 -16.96
N HIS A 165 -3.19 3.49 -17.54
CA HIS A 165 -3.06 3.22 -18.97
C HIS A 165 -2.14 2.02 -19.23
N LYS A 166 -2.60 1.10 -20.08
CA LYS A 166 -1.79 -0.01 -20.58
C LYS A 166 -1.28 0.35 -21.99
N SER A 167 0.01 0.67 -22.09
CA SER A 167 0.69 0.84 -23.38
C SER A 167 1.07 -0.52 -23.97
N PRO A 168 1.58 -0.57 -25.22
CA PRO A 168 2.16 -1.80 -25.77
C PRO A 168 3.37 -2.33 -25.00
N PHE A 169 4.02 -1.49 -24.19
CA PHE A 169 5.27 -1.81 -23.49
C PHE A 169 5.03 -2.16 -22.03
N GLN A 170 4.17 -1.39 -21.34
CA GLN A 170 4.02 -1.47 -19.88
C GLN A 170 2.71 -0.84 -19.39
N LYS A 171 2.38 -1.06 -18.14
CA LYS A 171 1.29 -0.37 -17.47
C LYS A 171 1.80 0.91 -16.82
N VAL A 172 1.25 2.06 -17.24
CA VAL A 172 1.61 3.39 -16.74
C VAL A 172 0.50 3.87 -15.79
N GLU A 173 0.83 4.16 -14.54
CA GLU A 173 -0.14 4.60 -13.55
C GLU A 173 0.39 5.82 -12.79
N VAL A 174 -0.50 6.75 -12.44
CA VAL A 174 -0.17 7.91 -11.60
C VAL A 174 -1.13 7.97 -10.41
N TYR A 175 -0.56 8.12 -9.23
CA TYR A 175 -1.27 8.24 -7.97
C TYR A 175 -0.98 9.60 -7.32
N ASP A 176 -1.98 10.20 -6.65
CA ASP A 176 -1.78 11.35 -5.78
C ASP A 176 -1.58 10.87 -4.33
N THR A 177 -0.34 10.90 -3.85
CA THR A 177 0.00 10.43 -2.51
C THR A 177 -0.13 11.53 -1.47
N TYR A 178 -0.33 11.15 -0.18
CA TYR A 178 -0.42 12.14 0.89
C TYR A 178 0.90 12.79 1.26
N LYS A 179 2.02 12.08 1.10
CA LYS A 179 3.33 12.52 1.61
C LYS A 179 4.29 12.94 0.51
N TYR A 180 4.22 12.29 -0.65
CA TYR A 180 5.22 12.42 -1.71
C TYR A 180 4.73 13.17 -2.94
N GLY A 181 3.49 13.73 -2.90
CA GLY A 181 2.86 14.32 -4.08
C GLY A 181 2.45 13.25 -5.09
N LYS A 182 2.46 13.59 -6.37
CA LYS A 182 2.17 12.61 -7.42
C LYS A 182 3.30 11.59 -7.51
N MET A 183 2.91 10.35 -7.80
CA MET A 183 3.78 9.19 -7.93
C MET A 183 3.50 8.49 -9.25
N LEU A 184 4.53 8.29 -10.06
CA LEU A 184 4.50 7.50 -11.30
C LEU A 184 4.94 6.08 -11.00
N THR A 185 4.18 5.11 -11.49
CA THR A 185 4.56 3.70 -11.47
C THR A 185 4.52 3.09 -12.86
N LEU A 186 5.45 2.16 -13.13
CA LEU A 186 5.50 1.37 -14.34
C LEU A 186 5.44 -0.12 -13.96
N ASP A 187 4.44 -0.84 -14.48
CA ASP A 187 4.16 -2.24 -14.11
C ASP A 187 4.12 -2.51 -12.60
N GLY A 188 3.63 -1.52 -11.82
CA GLY A 188 3.53 -1.63 -10.37
C GLY A 188 4.82 -1.31 -9.60
N LEU A 189 5.89 -0.87 -10.28
CA LEU A 189 7.13 -0.40 -9.65
C LEU A 189 7.15 1.13 -9.57
N ILE A 190 7.57 1.68 -8.44
CA ILE A 190 7.67 3.14 -8.24
C ILE A 190 8.88 3.66 -9.03
N MET A 191 8.61 4.54 -9.99
CA MET A 191 9.65 5.18 -10.79
C MET A 191 10.06 6.53 -10.24
N THR A 192 9.08 7.37 -9.91
CA THR A 192 9.36 8.72 -9.42
C THR A 192 8.22 9.26 -8.56
N THR A 193 8.53 10.17 -7.65
CA THR A 193 7.56 10.99 -6.92
C THR A 193 7.97 12.46 -6.98
N GLU A 194 7.00 13.38 -6.89
CA GLU A 194 7.32 14.84 -6.94
C GLU A 194 8.25 15.31 -5.83
N LYS A 195 8.28 14.60 -4.70
CA LYS A 195 8.99 15.04 -3.51
C LYS A 195 10.46 14.64 -3.46
N ASP A 196 10.79 13.44 -3.89
CA ASP A 196 12.13 12.86 -3.70
C ASP A 196 12.82 12.43 -5.00
N GLU A 197 12.22 12.72 -6.16
CA GLU A 197 12.75 12.39 -7.49
C GLU A 197 14.18 12.88 -7.70
N TYR A 198 14.50 14.02 -7.11
CA TYR A 198 15.82 14.65 -7.26
C TYR A 198 16.95 13.76 -6.74
N VAL A 199 16.70 12.96 -5.70
CA VAL A 199 17.71 12.06 -5.14
C VAL A 199 18.22 11.07 -6.19
N TYR A 200 17.30 10.47 -6.93
CA TYR A 200 17.63 9.55 -8.01
C TYR A 200 18.25 10.27 -9.21
N HIS A 201 17.64 11.35 -9.68
CA HIS A 201 18.07 12.07 -10.89
C HIS A 201 19.44 12.72 -10.71
N GLU A 202 19.68 13.34 -9.55
CA GLU A 202 21.00 13.91 -9.22
C GLU A 202 22.07 12.82 -9.11
N MET A 203 21.76 11.69 -8.48
CA MET A 203 22.72 10.60 -8.29
C MET A 203 23.05 9.86 -9.59
N ILE A 204 22.18 9.85 -10.58
CA ILE A 204 22.49 9.33 -11.92
C ILE A 204 23.31 10.35 -12.73
N ALA A 205 22.93 11.63 -12.71
CA ALA A 205 23.52 12.65 -13.56
C ALA A 205 24.89 13.13 -13.06
N HIS A 206 24.96 13.60 -11.81
CA HIS A 206 26.12 14.35 -11.34
C HIS A 206 27.40 13.53 -11.15
N PRO A 207 27.39 12.29 -10.61
CA PRO A 207 28.60 11.49 -10.51
C PRO A 207 29.24 11.22 -11.88
N ALA A 208 28.41 10.91 -12.90
CA ALA A 208 28.90 10.69 -14.27
C ALA A 208 29.53 11.96 -14.85
N MET A 209 28.87 13.12 -14.66
CA MET A 209 29.38 14.41 -15.14
C MET A 209 30.65 14.86 -14.41
N GLN A 210 30.81 14.51 -13.13
CA GLN A 210 32.06 14.78 -12.39
C GLN A 210 33.20 13.86 -12.85
N ALA A 211 32.91 12.63 -13.20
CA ALA A 211 33.90 11.68 -13.73
C ALA A 211 34.33 12.09 -15.14
N HIS A 212 33.43 12.62 -15.98
CA HIS A 212 33.69 13.05 -17.35
C HIS A 212 33.34 14.53 -17.55
N LYS A 213 34.23 15.42 -17.08
CA LYS A 213 34.01 16.89 -17.02
C LYS A 213 33.85 17.59 -18.37
N GLN A 214 34.07 16.90 -19.48
CA GLN A 214 34.00 17.48 -20.85
C GLN A 214 32.92 16.81 -21.71
N ALA A 215 31.98 16.09 -21.10
CA ALA A 215 30.88 15.48 -21.81
C ALA A 215 29.97 16.53 -22.44
N LYS A 216 29.96 16.63 -23.77
CA LYS A 216 29.17 17.61 -24.52
C LYS A 216 27.87 17.03 -25.07
N ARG A 217 27.91 15.76 -25.47
CA ARG A 217 26.79 15.03 -26.02
C ARG A 217 26.48 13.83 -25.17
N ILE A 218 25.25 13.71 -24.74
CA ILE A 218 24.82 12.70 -23.77
C ILE A 218 23.60 11.97 -24.31
N LEU A 219 23.63 10.66 -24.21
CA LEU A 219 22.49 9.78 -24.49
C LEU A 219 21.93 9.24 -23.18
N ILE A 220 20.63 9.43 -22.98
CA ILE A 220 19.85 8.79 -21.92
C ILE A 220 19.04 7.66 -22.54
N ILE A 221 19.23 6.44 -22.05
CA ILE A 221 18.43 5.28 -22.46
C ILE A 221 17.29 5.13 -21.45
N GLY A 222 16.04 5.31 -21.89
CA GLY A 222 14.88 5.55 -21.04
C GLY A 222 14.77 7.02 -20.64
N GLY A 223 14.33 7.31 -19.42
CA GLY A 223 14.26 8.68 -18.88
C GLY A 223 13.06 9.47 -19.37
N GLY A 224 11.96 8.80 -19.67
CA GLY A 224 10.72 9.39 -20.14
C GLY A 224 10.02 10.33 -19.16
N ASP A 225 10.52 10.47 -17.93
CA ASP A 225 10.08 11.49 -16.97
C ASP A 225 10.80 12.84 -17.15
N GLY A 226 11.99 12.85 -17.79
CA GLY A 226 12.77 14.04 -18.06
C GLY A 226 13.71 14.50 -16.94
N GLY A 227 13.69 13.87 -15.76
CA GLY A 227 14.42 14.32 -14.59
C GLY A 227 15.95 14.27 -14.77
N VAL A 228 16.48 13.16 -15.30
CA VAL A 228 17.92 13.03 -15.59
C VAL A 228 18.37 14.08 -16.61
N ALA A 229 17.58 14.30 -17.67
CA ALA A 229 17.89 15.32 -18.67
C ALA A 229 17.89 16.73 -18.07
N ARG A 230 16.96 17.03 -17.14
CA ARG A 230 16.93 18.30 -16.40
C ARG A 230 18.24 18.53 -15.64
N GLU A 231 18.75 17.53 -14.94
CA GLU A 231 20.01 17.67 -14.18
C GLU A 231 21.24 17.80 -15.11
N LEU A 232 21.28 17.07 -16.21
CA LEU A 232 22.37 17.15 -17.19
C LEU A 232 22.41 18.52 -17.89
N LEU A 233 21.27 19.11 -18.19
CA LEU A 233 21.16 20.43 -18.84
C LEU A 233 21.58 21.62 -17.94
N ARG A 234 21.85 21.38 -16.66
CA ARG A 234 22.42 22.38 -15.73
C ARG A 234 23.91 22.64 -16.00
N TYR A 235 24.57 21.81 -16.79
CA TYR A 235 25.99 21.98 -17.14
C TYR A 235 26.13 22.80 -18.42
N ASP A 236 26.74 23.98 -18.34
CA ASP A 236 26.86 24.91 -19.46
C ASP A 236 27.57 24.30 -20.68
N HIS A 237 28.57 23.42 -20.43
CA HIS A 237 29.35 22.78 -21.48
C HIS A 237 28.60 21.65 -22.23
N VAL A 238 27.45 21.23 -21.74
CA VAL A 238 26.61 20.24 -22.45
C VAL A 238 25.97 20.93 -23.66
N GLU A 239 26.16 20.33 -24.83
CA GLU A 239 25.67 20.84 -26.11
C GLU A 239 24.39 20.12 -26.56
N GLU A 240 24.26 18.83 -26.24
CA GLU A 240 23.13 18.01 -26.66
C GLU A 240 22.83 16.90 -25.65
N VAL A 241 21.55 16.70 -25.34
CA VAL A 241 21.04 15.57 -24.56
C VAL A 241 19.98 14.86 -25.40
N VAL A 242 20.26 13.63 -25.80
CA VAL A 242 19.30 12.77 -26.53
C VAL A 242 18.64 11.81 -25.51
N ILE A 243 17.32 11.78 -25.51
CA ILE A 243 16.51 10.92 -24.66
C ILE A 243 15.85 9.85 -25.52
N ALA A 244 16.25 8.60 -25.33
CA ALA A 244 15.73 7.46 -26.09
C ALA A 244 14.72 6.69 -25.23
N GLU A 245 13.49 7.21 -25.15
CA GLU A 245 12.37 6.58 -24.45
C GLU A 245 11.53 5.78 -25.44
N VAL A 246 11.24 4.52 -25.09
CA VAL A 246 10.47 3.60 -25.96
C VAL A 246 8.96 3.83 -25.86
N ASP A 247 8.51 4.33 -24.73
CA ASP A 247 7.09 4.48 -24.42
C ASP A 247 6.66 5.94 -24.41
N GLU A 248 6.05 6.39 -25.51
CA GLU A 248 5.52 7.74 -25.65
C GLU A 248 4.48 8.09 -24.56
N VAL A 249 3.78 7.08 -23.99
CA VAL A 249 2.80 7.29 -22.93
C VAL A 249 3.47 7.81 -21.67
N VAL A 250 4.69 7.34 -21.35
CA VAL A 250 5.46 7.84 -20.20
C VAL A 250 5.78 9.32 -20.38
N ILE A 251 6.25 9.72 -21.58
CA ILE A 251 6.58 11.12 -21.90
C ILE A 251 5.34 12.03 -21.77
N LYS A 252 4.20 11.59 -22.34
CA LYS A 252 2.94 12.33 -22.24
C LYS A 252 2.48 12.49 -20.80
N THR A 253 2.53 11.40 -20.04
CA THR A 253 2.18 11.38 -18.62
C THR A 253 3.08 12.31 -17.80
N ALA A 254 4.39 12.31 -18.08
CA ALA A 254 5.34 13.19 -17.41
C ALA A 254 5.05 14.67 -17.69
N ARG A 255 4.80 15.03 -18.95
CA ARG A 255 4.45 16.41 -19.34
C ARG A 255 3.17 16.91 -18.64
N GLU A 256 2.17 16.06 -18.52
CA GLU A 256 0.87 16.43 -17.94
C GLU A 256 0.89 16.45 -16.40
N HIS A 257 1.48 15.45 -15.79
CA HIS A 257 1.38 15.26 -14.35
C HIS A 257 2.61 15.69 -13.56
N PHE A 258 3.79 15.76 -14.21
CA PHE A 258 5.09 16.09 -13.59
C PHE A 258 5.82 17.23 -14.33
N PRO A 259 5.17 18.37 -14.59
CA PRO A 259 5.73 19.42 -15.47
C PRO A 259 7.07 19.99 -14.99
N LYS A 260 7.34 19.98 -13.69
CA LYS A 260 8.64 20.40 -13.15
C LYS A 260 9.76 19.43 -13.49
N ILE A 261 9.48 18.12 -13.42
CA ILE A 261 10.43 17.06 -13.76
C ILE A 261 10.64 17.04 -15.27
N ALA A 262 9.56 17.07 -16.04
CA ALA A 262 9.54 17.03 -17.50
C ALA A 262 9.95 18.37 -18.18
N SER A 263 10.37 19.39 -17.42
CA SER A 263 10.74 20.70 -17.95
C SER A 263 11.88 20.65 -18.99
N SER A 264 12.75 19.65 -18.88
CA SER A 264 13.84 19.39 -19.83
C SER A 264 13.38 19.16 -21.27
N PHE A 265 12.20 18.65 -21.49
CA PHE A 265 11.66 18.34 -22.84
C PHE A 265 11.39 19.59 -23.69
N ALA A 266 11.32 20.78 -23.07
CA ALA A 266 11.20 22.05 -23.78
C ALA A 266 12.57 22.73 -24.01
N HIS A 267 13.66 22.14 -23.51
CA HIS A 267 14.97 22.76 -23.62
C HIS A 267 15.57 22.60 -25.03
N PRO A 268 16.16 23.64 -25.62
CA PRO A 268 16.65 23.61 -27.03
C PRO A 268 17.80 22.61 -27.28
N LYS A 269 18.49 22.17 -26.21
CA LYS A 269 19.56 21.16 -26.29
C LYS A 269 19.05 19.73 -26.04
N ALA A 270 17.75 19.53 -25.77
CA ALA A 270 17.16 18.23 -25.55
C ALA A 270 16.46 17.75 -26.84
N THR A 271 16.70 16.47 -27.16
CA THR A 271 16.04 15.75 -28.28
C THR A 271 15.42 14.47 -27.73
N LEU A 272 14.13 14.23 -28.10
CA LEU A 272 13.37 13.02 -27.77
C LEU A 272 13.33 12.09 -28.95
#